data_716c944d5f21500a410c3745b3ff5e94
#
_entry.id   716c944d5f21500a410c3745b3ff5e94
#
_cell.length_a   1.000
_cell.length_b   1.000
_cell.length_c   1.000
_cell.angle_alpha   90.00
_cell.angle_beta   90.00
_cell.angle_gamma   90.00
#
_symmetry.space_group_name_H-M   'P 1'
#
loop_
_entity.id
_entity.type
_entity.pdbx_description
1 polymer ?
#
loop_
_entity_poly.entity_id
_entity_poly.type
_entity_poly.pdbx_seq_one_letter_code
_entity_poly.pdbx_strand_id
1 'polypeptide(L)'
;MGLERLPDSLRQAAEEGDTAVVITINSLGGRVDSALKIRDMLMASDVPTIAYVTSRAWSAGALIALSCRHIIMASGSSIGAAEPIPNTEKNIAALKAEFSATAAQNGHNPGVAEAMVDKSQGYPDYAEPGKILALSDGQARELNVSDGSADTLSEALALYSLGDARLTYVDKDWRDDAVGILQNPYVRTVFVALIIAALLAEIKMAGIGAGIATAFVFGGLLLLSGNESLADGLKIVAAFLVSLLCIGLELASPGVGIFGLAGVVLLFGSLFFMLGATYEAVYILAGGTVLAIILFYIVGKHLPKSRLFEKLTLKNRSTKEKGYTAQADYSKYLYERGKTITILRPSGTIRIGKER
;
A
#
# COMPACT_ATOMS: atom_id res chain seq x y z
N MET A 1 -2.90 3.28 -18.66
CA MET A 1 -1.77 2.63 -19.36
C MET A 1 -0.68 2.39 -18.33
N GLY A 2 -0.29 1.14 -18.12
CA GLY A 2 0.79 0.84 -17.16
C GLY A 2 2.14 1.30 -17.68
N LEU A 3 3.01 1.74 -16.76
CA LEU A 3 4.41 2.12 -17.07
C LEU A 3 5.14 1.04 -17.88
N GLU A 4 4.73 -0.22 -17.76
CA GLU A 4 5.37 -1.36 -18.42
C GLU A 4 5.06 -1.49 -19.91
N ARG A 5 3.93 -0.95 -20.37
CA ARG A 5 3.50 -1.05 -21.78
C ARG A 5 3.92 0.11 -22.66
N LEU A 6 4.13 1.29 -22.10
CA LEU A 6 4.48 2.45 -22.88
C LEU A 6 5.76 2.24 -23.72
N PRO A 7 6.85 1.64 -23.16
CA PRO A 7 8.04 1.37 -23.95
C PRO A 7 7.79 0.42 -25.12
N ASP A 8 7.01 -0.64 -24.88
CA ASP A 8 6.68 -1.63 -25.90
C ASP A 8 5.81 -1.02 -27.00
N SER A 9 4.84 -0.17 -26.63
CA SER A 9 3.98 0.53 -27.60
C SER A 9 4.76 1.54 -28.42
N LEU A 10 5.69 2.30 -27.82
CA LEU A 10 6.54 3.24 -28.55
C LEU A 10 7.49 2.51 -29.51
N ARG A 11 8.08 1.38 -29.06
CA ARG A 11 8.93 0.55 -29.91
C ARG A 11 8.15 -0.07 -31.07
N GLN A 12 6.97 -0.62 -30.78
CA GLN A 12 6.10 -1.18 -31.82
C GLN A 12 5.72 -0.12 -32.86
N ALA A 13 5.34 1.08 -32.44
CA ALA A 13 5.04 2.18 -33.35
C ALA A 13 6.23 2.54 -34.23
N ALA A 14 7.47 2.52 -33.71
CA ALA A 14 8.67 2.73 -34.47
C ALA A 14 8.95 1.57 -35.45
N GLU A 15 8.80 0.33 -35.05
CA GLU A 15 8.99 -0.86 -35.89
C GLU A 15 7.94 -0.95 -37.03
N GLU A 16 6.70 -0.56 -36.76
CA GLU A 16 5.61 -0.54 -37.73
C GLU A 16 5.66 0.70 -38.65
N GLY A 17 6.52 1.69 -38.35
CA GLY A 17 6.67 2.92 -39.10
C GLY A 17 5.46 3.85 -38.92
N ASP A 18 4.85 3.89 -37.77
CA ASP A 18 3.75 4.79 -37.47
C ASP A 18 4.15 6.26 -37.60
N THR A 19 3.24 7.09 -38.08
CA THR A 19 3.50 8.51 -38.29
C THR A 19 3.56 9.30 -36.99
N ALA A 20 2.76 8.93 -36.00
CA ALA A 20 2.73 9.57 -34.69
C ALA A 20 2.12 8.63 -33.64
N VAL A 21 2.49 8.85 -32.38
CA VAL A 21 1.85 8.21 -31.19
C VAL A 21 1.04 9.27 -30.46
N VAL A 22 -0.25 8.99 -30.22
CA VAL A 22 -1.14 9.92 -29.50
C VAL A 22 -1.33 9.45 -28.08
N ILE A 23 -1.03 10.34 -27.13
CA ILE A 23 -1.26 10.14 -25.70
C ILE A 23 -2.50 10.91 -25.27
N THR A 24 -3.61 10.23 -25.08
CA THR A 24 -4.84 10.86 -24.56
C THR A 24 -4.73 11.04 -23.05
N ILE A 25 -4.88 12.29 -22.56
CA ILE A 25 -4.67 12.65 -21.16
C ILE A 25 -5.97 13.17 -20.55
N ASN A 26 -6.38 12.53 -19.45
CA ASN A 26 -7.36 13.04 -18.49
C ASN A 26 -6.92 12.59 -17.10
N SER A 27 -6.15 13.42 -16.40
CA SER A 27 -5.50 13.05 -15.17
C SER A 27 -5.50 14.19 -14.16
N LEU A 28 -5.78 13.86 -12.88
CA LEU A 28 -5.62 14.79 -11.76
C LEU A 28 -4.19 14.82 -11.22
N GLY A 29 -3.30 14.00 -11.77
CA GLY A 29 -1.91 13.85 -11.33
C GLY A 29 -1.58 12.42 -10.90
N GLY A 30 -0.45 12.27 -10.23
CA GLY A 30 0.05 10.98 -9.80
C GLY A 30 1.42 11.09 -9.14
N ARG A 31 2.13 9.97 -9.06
CA ARG A 31 3.48 9.90 -8.47
C ARG A 31 4.49 10.57 -9.38
N VAL A 32 5.36 11.40 -8.79
CA VAL A 32 6.41 12.14 -9.53
C VAL A 32 7.41 11.19 -10.20
N ASP A 33 7.84 10.13 -9.48
CA ASP A 33 8.77 9.12 -9.99
C ASP A 33 8.23 8.38 -11.22
N SER A 34 6.93 8.07 -11.21
CA SER A 34 6.26 7.47 -12.38
C SER A 34 6.15 8.44 -13.56
N ALA A 35 5.83 9.69 -13.26
CA ALA A 35 5.74 10.73 -14.30
C ALA A 35 7.09 11.01 -14.97
N LEU A 36 8.19 11.03 -14.17
CA LEU A 36 9.55 11.18 -14.71
C LEU A 36 9.94 10.01 -15.62
N LYS A 37 9.61 8.77 -15.24
CA LYS A 37 9.85 7.60 -16.11
C LYS A 37 9.08 7.70 -17.43
N ILE A 38 7.80 8.10 -17.38
CA ILE A 38 6.97 8.30 -18.59
C ILE A 38 7.58 9.42 -19.45
N ARG A 39 7.95 10.54 -18.83
CA ARG A 39 8.63 11.66 -19.49
C ARG A 39 9.88 11.18 -20.23
N ASP A 40 10.76 10.44 -19.57
CA ASP A 40 12.01 9.97 -20.17
C ASP A 40 11.75 9.05 -21.38
N MET A 41 10.72 8.17 -21.29
CA MET A 41 10.31 7.32 -22.41
C MET A 41 9.77 8.11 -23.60
N LEU A 42 8.91 9.11 -23.36
CA LEU A 42 8.33 9.96 -24.40
C LEU A 42 9.40 10.84 -25.06
N MET A 43 10.32 11.40 -24.27
CA MET A 43 11.44 12.21 -24.76
C MET A 43 12.45 11.40 -25.57
N ALA A 44 12.58 10.09 -25.30
CA ALA A 44 13.44 9.17 -26.06
C ALA A 44 12.75 8.54 -27.27
N SER A 45 11.50 8.88 -27.56
CA SER A 45 10.75 8.28 -28.66
C SER A 45 11.27 8.79 -30.04
N ASP A 46 11.53 7.85 -30.93
CA ASP A 46 11.86 8.15 -32.32
C ASP A 46 10.62 8.56 -33.13
N VAL A 47 9.43 8.18 -32.66
CA VAL A 47 8.15 8.53 -33.31
C VAL A 47 7.60 9.82 -32.68
N PRO A 48 7.15 10.82 -33.48
CA PRO A 48 6.53 12.01 -32.94
C PRO A 48 5.37 11.70 -31.99
N THR A 49 5.34 12.35 -30.81
CA THR A 49 4.32 12.18 -29.81
C THR A 49 3.37 13.36 -29.74
N ILE A 50 2.09 13.14 -29.67
CA ILE A 50 1.02 14.15 -29.55
C ILE A 50 0.25 13.90 -28.23
N ALA A 51 0.28 14.87 -27.33
CA ALA A 51 -0.61 14.87 -26.17
C ALA A 51 -1.97 15.43 -26.55
N TYR A 52 -3.03 14.67 -26.36
CA TYR A 52 -4.40 15.15 -26.49
C TYR A 52 -5.06 15.22 -25.11
N VAL A 53 -5.20 16.43 -24.58
CA VAL A 53 -5.79 16.68 -23.26
C VAL A 53 -7.31 16.81 -23.41
N THR A 54 -8.04 15.78 -23.00
CA THR A 54 -9.51 15.73 -23.16
C THR A 54 -10.26 16.49 -22.08
N SER A 55 -9.69 16.59 -20.86
CA SER A 55 -10.31 17.33 -19.76
C SER A 55 -9.26 17.97 -18.85
N ARG A 56 -8.36 17.20 -18.28
CA ARG A 56 -7.36 17.69 -17.33
C ARG A 56 -6.01 17.05 -17.57
N ALA A 57 -4.96 17.86 -17.51
CA ALA A 57 -3.57 17.42 -17.41
C ALA A 57 -2.94 18.12 -16.21
N TRP A 58 -3.31 17.70 -14.98
CA TRP A 58 -2.83 18.32 -13.76
C TRP A 58 -1.63 17.58 -13.17
N SER A 59 -0.73 18.32 -12.50
CA SER A 59 0.42 17.77 -11.79
C SER A 59 1.27 16.86 -12.71
N ALA A 60 1.43 15.59 -12.41
CA ALA A 60 2.11 14.60 -13.25
C ALA A 60 1.59 14.59 -14.70
N GLY A 61 0.28 14.80 -14.90
CA GLY A 61 -0.32 14.88 -16.22
C GLY A 61 0.21 16.05 -17.06
N ALA A 62 0.54 17.18 -16.43
CA ALA A 62 1.14 18.33 -17.11
C ALA A 62 2.57 18.00 -17.60
N LEU A 63 3.38 17.32 -16.78
CA LEU A 63 4.71 16.88 -17.18
C LEU A 63 4.64 15.91 -18.36
N ILE A 64 3.72 14.95 -18.32
CA ILE A 64 3.52 14.00 -19.43
C ILE A 64 3.09 14.71 -20.70
N ALA A 65 2.20 15.70 -20.62
CA ALA A 65 1.82 16.51 -21.77
C ALA A 65 3.01 17.28 -22.35
N LEU A 66 3.78 17.98 -21.51
CA LEU A 66 4.99 18.72 -21.90
C LEU A 66 6.09 17.81 -22.48
N SER A 67 6.06 16.51 -22.14
CA SER A 67 7.01 15.53 -22.68
C SER A 67 6.69 15.09 -24.12
N CYS A 68 5.50 15.40 -24.60
CA CYS A 68 5.13 15.18 -26.00
C CYS A 68 5.59 16.34 -26.88
N ARG A 69 5.89 16.00 -28.10
CA ARG A 69 6.32 17.02 -29.09
C ARG A 69 5.23 18.04 -29.39
N HIS A 70 3.99 17.60 -29.36
CA HIS A 70 2.81 18.42 -29.63
C HIS A 70 1.78 18.27 -28.54
N ILE A 71 1.06 19.37 -28.24
CA ILE A 71 -0.02 19.39 -27.26
C ILE A 71 -1.27 20.00 -27.88
N ILE A 72 -2.34 19.22 -27.92
CA ILE A 72 -3.68 19.68 -28.32
C ILE A 72 -4.61 19.54 -27.12
N MET A 73 -5.43 20.54 -26.91
CA MET A 73 -6.33 20.59 -25.77
C MET A 73 -7.79 20.69 -26.25
N ALA A 74 -8.67 19.92 -25.63
CA ALA A 74 -10.11 20.04 -25.87
C ALA A 74 -10.65 21.33 -25.22
N SER A 75 -11.72 21.89 -25.77
CA SER A 75 -12.40 23.06 -25.21
C SER A 75 -12.80 22.82 -23.75
N GLY A 76 -12.50 23.76 -22.86
CA GLY A 76 -12.76 23.66 -21.44
C GLY A 76 -11.84 22.70 -20.66
N SER A 77 -10.78 22.19 -21.30
CA SER A 77 -9.74 21.44 -20.61
C SER A 77 -8.75 22.35 -19.89
N SER A 78 -7.92 21.81 -19.06
CA SER A 78 -6.93 22.56 -18.26
C SER A 78 -5.63 21.79 -18.06
N ILE A 79 -4.51 22.54 -17.93
CA ILE A 79 -3.17 22.00 -17.71
C ILE A 79 -2.43 22.79 -16.64
N GLY A 80 -1.60 22.14 -15.82
CA GLY A 80 -0.74 22.77 -14.82
C GLY A 80 -0.94 22.24 -13.41
N ALA A 81 -0.93 23.11 -12.38
CA ALA A 81 -1.11 22.80 -10.97
C ALA A 81 -0.19 21.65 -10.49
N ALA A 82 1.13 21.79 -10.66
CA ALA A 82 2.12 20.73 -10.45
C ALA A 82 3.01 20.91 -9.21
N GLU A 83 2.55 21.63 -8.18
CA GLU A 83 3.29 21.76 -6.92
C GLU A 83 3.54 20.36 -6.31
N PRO A 84 4.79 20.00 -5.99
CA PRO A 84 5.09 18.67 -5.44
C PRO A 84 4.60 18.51 -4.00
N ILE A 85 4.27 17.26 -3.62
CA ILE A 85 3.94 16.88 -2.25
C ILE A 85 4.96 15.83 -1.78
N PRO A 86 5.77 16.09 -0.72
CA PRO A 86 5.81 17.35 0.07
C PRO A 86 6.45 18.51 -0.70
N ASN A 87 5.96 19.74 -0.45
CA ASN A 87 6.42 20.97 -1.10
C ASN A 87 7.68 21.57 -0.45
N THR A 88 8.70 20.76 -0.27
CA THR A 88 10.00 21.24 0.22
C THR A 88 10.71 22.02 -0.89
N GLU A 89 11.56 22.99 -0.50
CA GLU A 89 12.35 23.78 -1.45
C GLU A 89 13.15 22.89 -2.41
N LYS A 90 13.74 21.80 -1.91
CA LYS A 90 14.48 20.83 -2.71
C LYS A 90 13.58 20.18 -3.77
N ASN A 91 12.38 19.75 -3.40
CA ASN A 91 11.45 19.08 -4.33
C ASN A 91 10.91 20.05 -5.36
N ILE A 92 10.60 21.28 -4.96
CA ILE A 92 10.15 22.35 -5.87
C ILE A 92 11.26 22.66 -6.89
N ALA A 93 12.48 22.91 -6.41
CA ALA A 93 13.60 23.25 -7.29
C ALA A 93 13.91 22.13 -8.30
N ALA A 94 13.93 20.87 -7.83
CA ALA A 94 14.18 19.71 -8.69
C ALA A 94 13.08 19.56 -9.76
N LEU A 95 11.80 19.56 -9.35
CA LEU A 95 10.69 19.36 -10.26
C LEU A 95 10.52 20.54 -11.22
N LYS A 96 10.77 21.77 -10.77
CA LYS A 96 10.80 22.97 -11.59
C LYS A 96 11.83 22.86 -12.72
N ALA A 97 13.05 22.40 -12.41
CA ALA A 97 14.08 22.19 -13.40
C ALA A 97 13.67 21.13 -14.45
N GLU A 98 13.03 20.02 -14.01
CA GLU A 98 12.50 19.00 -14.92
C GLU A 98 11.42 19.55 -15.86
N PHE A 99 10.47 20.33 -15.33
CA PHE A 99 9.42 20.95 -16.14
C PHE A 99 9.99 21.94 -17.15
N SER A 100 10.90 22.80 -16.71
CA SER A 100 11.57 23.80 -17.55
C SER A 100 12.35 23.15 -18.68
N ALA A 101 13.21 22.16 -18.37
CA ALA A 101 14.02 21.46 -19.36
C ALA A 101 13.15 20.67 -20.35
N THR A 102 12.10 20.02 -19.89
CA THR A 102 11.17 19.26 -20.74
C THR A 102 10.44 20.19 -21.72
N ALA A 103 9.89 21.29 -21.22
CA ALA A 103 9.20 22.26 -22.03
C ALA A 103 10.15 22.87 -23.10
N ALA A 104 11.35 23.28 -22.70
CA ALA A 104 12.35 23.85 -23.61
C ALA A 104 12.74 22.89 -24.73
N GLN A 105 12.94 21.60 -24.41
CA GLN A 105 13.36 20.60 -25.39
C GLN A 105 12.28 20.32 -26.43
N ASN A 106 11.01 20.40 -26.09
CA ASN A 106 9.87 20.18 -27.00
C ASN A 106 9.33 21.49 -27.63
N GLY A 107 9.96 22.64 -27.34
CA GLY A 107 9.57 23.95 -27.95
C GLY A 107 8.38 24.61 -27.26
N HIS A 108 7.97 24.13 -26.09
CA HIS A 108 6.96 24.75 -25.23
C HIS A 108 7.59 25.86 -24.35
N ASN A 109 6.78 26.70 -23.72
CA ASN A 109 7.26 27.83 -22.92
C ASN A 109 7.82 27.35 -21.53
N PRO A 110 9.16 27.44 -21.33
CA PRO A 110 9.76 26.96 -20.04
C PRO A 110 9.32 27.77 -18.84
N GLY A 111 9.14 29.10 -18.98
CA GLY A 111 8.72 29.95 -17.86
C GLY A 111 7.32 29.65 -17.38
N VAL A 112 6.43 29.26 -18.27
CA VAL A 112 5.07 28.80 -17.92
C VAL A 112 5.15 27.47 -17.20
N ALA A 113 5.97 26.53 -17.70
CA ALA A 113 6.18 25.22 -17.09
C ALA A 113 6.75 25.36 -15.66
N GLU A 114 7.68 26.29 -15.43
CA GLU A 114 8.20 26.60 -14.10
C GLU A 114 7.12 27.11 -13.14
N ALA A 115 6.25 28.02 -13.60
CA ALA A 115 5.18 28.58 -12.79
C ALA A 115 4.07 27.56 -12.45
N MET A 116 3.95 26.47 -13.21
CA MET A 116 3.07 25.34 -12.86
C MET A 116 3.55 24.57 -11.64
N VAL A 117 4.86 24.65 -11.29
CA VAL A 117 5.49 23.93 -10.18
C VAL A 117 5.77 24.84 -9.00
N ASP A 118 6.30 26.06 -9.28
CA ASP A 118 6.77 27.00 -8.28
C ASP A 118 5.86 28.24 -8.25
N LYS A 119 5.07 28.35 -7.20
CA LYS A 119 4.16 29.49 -7.00
C LYS A 119 4.84 30.77 -6.52
N SER A 120 6.14 30.74 -6.15
CA SER A 120 6.79 31.86 -5.44
C SER A 120 6.78 33.16 -6.25
N GLN A 121 6.97 33.07 -7.55
CA GLN A 121 7.02 34.25 -8.44
C GLN A 121 5.68 34.53 -9.13
N GLY A 122 4.77 33.54 -9.17
CA GLY A 122 3.57 33.60 -10.00
C GLY A 122 3.88 33.63 -11.49
N TYR A 123 2.94 34.09 -12.31
CA TYR A 123 3.13 34.34 -13.74
C TYR A 123 2.30 35.56 -14.13
N PRO A 124 2.91 36.58 -14.79
CA PRO A 124 2.24 37.84 -15.11
C PRO A 124 0.90 37.64 -15.80
N ASP A 125 -0.12 38.35 -15.40
CA ASP A 125 -1.51 38.31 -15.89
C ASP A 125 -2.29 37.01 -15.68
N TYR A 126 -1.65 35.92 -15.22
CA TYR A 126 -2.27 34.58 -15.08
C TYR A 126 -2.27 34.03 -13.66
N ALA A 127 -1.23 34.29 -12.89
CA ALA A 127 -1.14 33.86 -11.50
C ALA A 127 -0.36 34.87 -10.66
N GLU A 128 -0.98 35.38 -9.59
CA GLU A 128 -0.29 36.22 -8.61
C GLU A 128 0.83 35.47 -7.87
N PRO A 129 1.87 36.16 -7.39
CA PRO A 129 2.88 35.55 -6.53
C PRO A 129 2.23 34.84 -5.33
N GLY A 130 2.64 33.62 -5.08
CA GLY A 130 2.04 32.74 -4.08
C GLY A 130 0.88 31.87 -4.59
N LYS A 131 0.49 31.98 -5.84
CA LYS A 131 -0.52 31.15 -6.50
C LYS A 131 0.13 30.22 -7.51
N ILE A 132 -0.29 28.96 -7.52
CA ILE A 132 0.19 27.98 -8.50
C ILE A 132 -0.51 28.23 -9.86
N LEU A 133 0.23 28.09 -10.96
CA LEU A 133 -0.32 28.30 -12.28
C LEU A 133 -1.07 27.06 -12.78
N ALA A 134 -2.29 27.29 -13.26
CA ALA A 134 -3.06 26.35 -14.06
C ALA A 134 -3.73 27.12 -15.19
N LEU A 135 -3.71 26.58 -16.38
CA LEU A 135 -4.18 27.24 -17.61
C LEU A 135 -5.38 26.51 -18.18
N SER A 136 -6.33 27.28 -18.70
CA SER A 136 -7.36 26.77 -19.61
C SER A 136 -6.73 26.50 -21.00
N ASP A 137 -7.47 25.81 -21.88
CA ASP A 137 -7.07 25.53 -23.26
C ASP A 137 -6.69 26.81 -24.06
N GLY A 138 -7.49 27.87 -23.93
CA GLY A 138 -7.22 29.16 -24.56
C GLY A 138 -5.95 29.82 -24.05
N GLN A 139 -5.76 29.86 -22.73
CA GLN A 139 -4.56 30.42 -22.10
C GLN A 139 -3.30 29.61 -22.41
N ALA A 140 -3.40 28.28 -22.47
CA ALA A 140 -2.30 27.40 -22.81
C ALA A 140 -1.81 27.65 -24.25
N ARG A 141 -2.75 27.92 -25.17
CA ARG A 141 -2.41 28.28 -26.54
C ARG A 141 -1.77 29.66 -26.62
N GLU A 142 -2.31 30.66 -25.94
CA GLU A 142 -1.77 32.02 -25.90
C GLU A 142 -0.32 32.06 -25.38
N LEU A 143 -0.03 31.22 -24.39
CA LEU A 143 1.28 31.12 -23.74
C LEU A 143 2.24 30.11 -24.39
N ASN A 144 1.92 29.62 -25.58
CA ASN A 144 2.74 28.64 -26.30
C ASN A 144 3.05 27.37 -25.49
N VAL A 145 2.03 26.85 -24.79
CA VAL A 145 2.06 25.55 -24.14
C VAL A 145 1.34 24.51 -25.00
N SER A 146 0.23 24.89 -25.63
CA SER A 146 -0.47 24.02 -26.58
C SER A 146 -0.40 24.60 -28.03
N ASP A 147 -0.38 23.70 -29.01
CA ASP A 147 -0.33 24.04 -30.44
C ASP A 147 -1.74 24.37 -30.96
N GLY A 148 -2.80 23.94 -30.30
CA GLY A 148 -4.15 24.18 -30.76
C GLY A 148 -5.23 23.58 -29.85
N SER A 149 -6.49 23.81 -30.26
CA SER A 149 -7.66 23.27 -29.61
C SER A 149 -8.47 22.42 -30.58
N ALA A 150 -8.97 21.26 -30.09
CA ALA A 150 -9.83 20.36 -30.84
C ALA A 150 -10.72 19.58 -29.90
N ASP A 151 -12.02 19.43 -30.21
CA ASP A 151 -12.97 18.77 -29.33
C ASP A 151 -13.01 17.25 -29.54
N THR A 152 -12.51 16.79 -30.65
CA THR A 152 -12.43 15.37 -30.98
C THR A 152 -11.00 14.96 -31.36
N LEU A 153 -10.66 13.68 -31.16
CA LEU A 153 -9.37 13.14 -31.54
C LEU A 153 -9.13 13.30 -33.08
N SER A 154 -10.18 13.11 -33.87
CA SER A 154 -10.07 13.28 -35.34
C SER A 154 -9.73 14.71 -35.73
N GLU A 155 -10.34 15.72 -35.09
CA GLU A 155 -10.00 17.10 -35.28
C GLU A 155 -8.58 17.41 -34.84
N ALA A 156 -8.14 16.90 -33.71
CA ALA A 156 -6.77 17.05 -33.22
C ALA A 156 -5.75 16.48 -34.19
N LEU A 157 -6.01 15.34 -34.77
CA LEU A 157 -5.15 14.72 -35.79
C LEU A 157 -5.19 15.45 -37.10
N ALA A 158 -6.33 16.04 -37.48
CA ALA A 158 -6.44 16.85 -38.73
C ALA A 158 -5.52 18.09 -38.72
N LEU A 159 -5.22 18.64 -37.53
CA LEU A 159 -4.23 19.75 -37.42
C LEU A 159 -2.83 19.37 -37.92
N TYR A 160 -2.52 18.09 -37.91
CA TYR A 160 -1.23 17.55 -38.40
C TYR A 160 -1.37 16.76 -39.71
N SER A 161 -2.46 16.97 -40.45
CA SER A 161 -2.78 16.22 -41.69
C SER A 161 -2.92 14.71 -41.50
N LEU A 162 -3.31 14.29 -40.27
CA LEU A 162 -3.52 12.89 -39.88
C LEU A 162 -5.00 12.55 -39.68
N GLY A 163 -5.94 13.39 -40.15
CA GLY A 163 -7.38 13.20 -39.92
C GLY A 163 -7.93 11.88 -40.48
N ASP A 164 -7.36 11.39 -41.59
CA ASP A 164 -7.72 10.13 -42.24
C ASP A 164 -6.78 8.95 -41.86
N ALA A 165 -5.88 9.14 -40.89
CA ALA A 165 -4.93 8.13 -40.52
C ALA A 165 -5.65 6.91 -39.83
N ARG A 166 -5.16 5.71 -40.11
CA ARG A 166 -5.62 4.52 -39.44
C ARG A 166 -5.16 4.56 -37.96
N LEU A 167 -6.09 4.46 -37.03
CA LEU A 167 -5.82 4.44 -35.60
C LEU A 167 -5.68 3.00 -35.12
N THR A 168 -4.55 2.69 -34.49
CA THR A 168 -4.35 1.48 -33.71
C THR A 168 -4.42 1.85 -32.23
N TYR A 169 -5.37 1.26 -31.50
CA TYR A 169 -5.54 1.53 -30.08
C TYR A 169 -4.76 0.52 -29.26
N VAL A 170 -4.01 1.03 -28.28
CA VAL A 170 -3.43 0.19 -27.22
C VAL A 170 -4.49 0.04 -26.12
N ASP A 171 -5.26 -1.03 -26.20
CA ASP A 171 -6.31 -1.30 -25.23
C ASP A 171 -5.75 -1.67 -23.87
N LYS A 172 -6.49 -1.30 -22.81
CA LYS A 172 -6.21 -1.81 -21.45
C LYS A 172 -6.42 -3.31 -21.44
N ASP A 173 -5.46 -4.04 -20.89
CA ASP A 173 -5.62 -5.44 -20.58
C ASP A 173 -6.26 -5.60 -19.19
N TRP A 174 -6.98 -6.72 -18.98
CA TRP A 174 -7.50 -7.09 -17.66
C TRP A 174 -6.42 -7.07 -16.56
N ARG A 175 -5.15 -7.28 -16.94
CA ARG A 175 -4.00 -7.19 -16.03
C ARG A 175 -3.79 -5.77 -15.49
N ASP A 176 -3.93 -4.74 -16.33
CA ASP A 176 -3.79 -3.34 -15.92
C ASP A 176 -4.89 -2.97 -14.91
N ASP A 177 -6.12 -3.43 -15.15
CA ASP A 177 -7.24 -3.22 -14.24
C ASP A 177 -7.04 -3.99 -12.93
N ALA A 178 -6.54 -5.23 -12.99
CA ALA A 178 -6.23 -6.02 -11.79
C ALA A 178 -5.13 -5.35 -10.95
N VAL A 179 -4.04 -4.90 -11.56
CA VAL A 179 -2.98 -4.16 -10.86
C VAL A 179 -3.52 -2.86 -10.27
N GLY A 180 -4.36 -2.12 -11.01
CA GLY A 180 -5.01 -0.90 -10.51
C GLY A 180 -5.88 -1.16 -9.27
N ILE A 181 -6.64 -2.27 -9.24
CA ILE A 181 -7.41 -2.69 -8.06
C ILE A 181 -6.47 -3.03 -6.89
N LEU A 182 -5.41 -3.81 -7.14
CA LEU A 182 -4.44 -4.19 -6.12
C LEU A 182 -3.66 -3.00 -5.54
N GLN A 183 -3.47 -1.94 -6.33
CA GLN A 183 -2.80 -0.70 -5.90
C GLN A 183 -3.73 0.26 -5.14
N ASN A 184 -5.04 0.02 -5.14
CA ASN A 184 -5.99 0.88 -4.44
C ASN A 184 -5.73 0.86 -2.92
N PRO A 185 -5.57 2.01 -2.25
CA PRO A 185 -5.25 2.08 -0.81
C PRO A 185 -6.26 1.37 0.08
N TYR A 186 -7.54 1.43 -0.27
CA TYR A 186 -8.60 0.73 0.49
C TYR A 186 -8.47 -0.79 0.38
N VAL A 187 -8.18 -1.30 -0.82
CA VAL A 187 -7.95 -2.74 -1.05
C VAL A 187 -6.72 -3.21 -0.28
N ARG A 188 -5.62 -2.46 -0.33
CA ARG A 188 -4.41 -2.74 0.45
C ARG A 188 -4.67 -2.73 1.95
N THR A 189 -5.48 -1.79 2.45
CA THR A 189 -5.90 -1.74 3.86
C THR A 189 -6.67 -3.01 4.27
N VAL A 190 -7.58 -3.49 3.41
CA VAL A 190 -8.30 -4.75 3.65
C VAL A 190 -7.34 -5.94 3.63
N PHE A 191 -6.38 -6.01 2.72
CA PHE A 191 -5.40 -7.10 2.69
C PHE A 191 -4.54 -7.13 3.96
N VAL A 192 -4.03 -5.98 4.40
CA VAL A 192 -3.31 -5.88 5.69
C VAL A 192 -4.20 -6.34 6.84
N ALA A 193 -5.46 -5.93 6.86
CA ALA A 193 -6.40 -6.34 7.89
C ALA A 193 -6.64 -7.87 7.90
N LEU A 194 -6.78 -8.47 6.72
CA LEU A 194 -6.95 -9.92 6.59
C LEU A 194 -5.70 -10.70 7.01
N ILE A 195 -4.50 -10.22 6.68
CA ILE A 195 -3.24 -10.82 7.13
C ILE A 195 -3.18 -10.84 8.66
N ILE A 196 -3.36 -9.68 9.28
CA ILE A 196 -3.25 -9.54 10.74
C ILE A 196 -4.37 -10.32 11.44
N ALA A 197 -5.62 -10.21 10.99
CA ALA A 197 -6.75 -10.92 11.57
C ALA A 197 -6.59 -12.44 11.45
N ALA A 198 -6.08 -12.94 10.33
CA ALA A 198 -5.81 -14.36 10.12
C ALA A 198 -4.70 -14.88 11.06
N LEU A 199 -3.63 -14.11 11.26
CA LEU A 199 -2.58 -14.47 12.22
C LEU A 199 -3.09 -14.44 13.67
N LEU A 200 -3.92 -13.46 14.05
CA LEU A 200 -4.58 -13.45 15.36
C LEU A 200 -5.53 -14.64 15.55
N ALA A 201 -6.24 -15.04 14.50
CA ALA A 201 -7.08 -16.23 14.51
C ALA A 201 -6.25 -17.52 14.66
N GLU A 202 -5.10 -17.60 13.98
CA GLU A 202 -4.15 -18.72 14.11
C GLU A 202 -3.65 -18.88 15.54
N ILE A 203 -3.27 -17.77 16.19
CA ILE A 203 -2.87 -17.75 17.61
C ILE A 203 -3.98 -18.31 18.49
N LYS A 204 -5.24 -17.95 18.24
CA LYS A 204 -6.39 -18.43 19.02
C LYS A 204 -6.70 -19.91 18.79
N MET A 205 -6.57 -20.39 17.56
CA MET A 205 -6.88 -21.76 17.16
C MET A 205 -5.70 -22.73 17.40
N ALA A 206 -4.52 -22.22 17.83
CA ALA A 206 -3.27 -22.96 18.05
C ALA A 206 -2.81 -23.86 16.88
N GLY A 207 -2.59 -23.22 15.74
CA GLY A 207 -1.71 -23.80 14.74
C GLY A 207 -2.36 -24.83 13.81
N ILE A 208 -3.51 -24.51 13.20
CA ILE A 208 -4.04 -25.31 12.07
C ILE A 208 -3.29 -24.95 10.76
N GLY A 209 -2.56 -23.83 10.74
CA GLY A 209 -1.83 -23.34 9.56
C GLY A 209 -2.69 -22.49 8.60
N ALA A 210 -4.00 -22.42 8.82
CA ALA A 210 -4.91 -21.69 7.92
C ALA A 210 -4.65 -20.19 7.92
N GLY A 211 -4.36 -19.59 9.08
CA GLY A 211 -4.05 -18.17 9.20
C GLY A 211 -2.73 -17.82 8.52
N ILE A 212 -1.71 -18.68 8.65
CA ILE A 212 -0.42 -18.51 7.98
C ILE A 212 -0.61 -18.61 6.45
N ALA A 213 -1.39 -19.58 5.97
CA ALA A 213 -1.71 -19.71 4.55
C ALA A 213 -2.44 -18.49 4.01
N THR A 214 -3.41 -17.95 4.75
CA THR A 214 -4.13 -16.73 4.41
C THR A 214 -3.18 -15.53 4.34
N ALA A 215 -2.29 -15.38 5.35
CA ALA A 215 -1.29 -14.31 5.36
C ALA A 215 -0.34 -14.41 4.15
N PHE A 216 0.05 -15.62 3.75
CA PHE A 216 0.88 -15.86 2.58
C PHE A 216 0.19 -15.43 1.28
N VAL A 217 -1.08 -15.78 1.09
CA VAL A 217 -1.85 -15.41 -0.11
C VAL A 217 -1.99 -13.89 -0.22
N PHE A 218 -2.46 -13.21 0.82
CA PHE A 218 -2.66 -11.76 0.79
C PHE A 218 -1.33 -10.99 0.80
N GLY A 219 -0.28 -11.51 1.44
CA GLY A 219 1.06 -10.96 1.35
C GLY A 219 1.63 -11.05 -0.08
N GLY A 220 1.40 -12.17 -0.76
CA GLY A 220 1.74 -12.33 -2.17
C GLY A 220 1.00 -11.34 -3.08
N LEU A 221 -0.29 -11.12 -2.85
CA LEU A 221 -1.08 -10.11 -3.59
C LEU A 221 -0.58 -8.69 -3.35
N LEU A 222 -0.20 -8.35 -2.11
CA LEU A 222 0.42 -7.05 -1.81
C LEU A 222 1.76 -6.88 -2.54
N LEU A 223 2.57 -7.92 -2.61
CA LEU A 223 3.84 -7.88 -3.32
C LEU A 223 3.65 -7.66 -4.82
N LEU A 224 2.68 -8.36 -5.44
CA LEU A 224 2.33 -8.18 -6.85
C LEU A 224 1.82 -6.77 -7.16
N SER A 225 1.33 -6.05 -6.17
CA SER A 225 0.90 -4.65 -6.31
C SER A 225 2.04 -3.63 -6.18
N GLY A 226 3.24 -4.04 -5.77
CA GLY A 226 4.42 -3.20 -5.60
C GLY A 226 5.16 -2.96 -6.92
N ASN A 227 5.90 -1.85 -6.99
CA ASN A 227 6.78 -1.50 -8.12
C ASN A 227 8.26 -1.67 -7.75
N GLU A 228 8.55 -2.61 -6.83
CA GLU A 228 9.91 -2.85 -6.35
C GLU A 228 10.76 -3.58 -7.40
N SER A 229 12.07 -3.33 -7.38
CA SER A 229 12.99 -4.12 -8.19
C SER A 229 12.93 -5.61 -7.79
N LEU A 230 13.23 -6.52 -8.70
CA LEU A 230 13.24 -7.96 -8.42
C LEU A 230 14.12 -8.31 -7.20
N ALA A 231 15.28 -7.64 -7.08
CA ALA A 231 16.22 -7.87 -5.99
C ALA A 231 15.68 -7.41 -4.63
N ASP A 232 15.00 -6.26 -4.58
CA ASP A 232 14.40 -5.73 -3.36
C ASP A 232 13.12 -6.48 -3.00
N GLY A 233 12.32 -6.85 -4.00
CA GLY A 233 11.18 -7.73 -3.83
C GLY A 233 11.54 -9.06 -3.17
N LEU A 234 12.63 -9.71 -3.57
CA LEU A 234 13.11 -10.95 -2.95
C LEU A 234 13.51 -10.77 -1.49
N LYS A 235 14.16 -9.66 -1.12
CA LYS A 235 14.51 -9.35 0.28
C LYS A 235 13.25 -9.15 1.14
N ILE A 236 12.26 -8.43 0.61
CA ILE A 236 10.99 -8.17 1.29
C ILE A 236 10.23 -9.49 1.51
N VAL A 237 10.15 -10.34 0.49
CA VAL A 237 9.58 -11.70 0.61
C VAL A 237 10.29 -12.51 1.67
N ALA A 238 11.62 -12.54 1.65
CA ALA A 238 12.40 -13.28 2.64
C ALA A 238 12.10 -12.79 4.07
N ALA A 239 12.06 -11.46 4.29
CA ALA A 239 11.72 -10.89 5.59
C ALA A 239 10.29 -11.27 6.02
N PHE A 240 9.33 -11.24 5.11
CA PHE A 240 7.95 -11.65 5.38
C PHE A 240 7.85 -13.14 5.73
N LEU A 241 8.52 -14.02 5.00
CA LEU A 241 8.53 -15.46 5.30
C LEU A 241 9.20 -15.75 6.63
N VAL A 242 10.31 -15.07 6.93
CA VAL A 242 10.98 -15.19 8.24
C VAL A 242 10.07 -14.71 9.36
N SER A 243 9.28 -13.65 9.15
CA SER A 243 8.31 -13.18 10.13
C SER A 243 7.25 -14.25 10.45
N LEU A 244 6.68 -14.89 9.41
CA LEU A 244 5.72 -15.97 9.58
C LEU A 244 6.33 -17.20 10.27
N LEU A 245 7.59 -17.51 9.93
CA LEU A 245 8.33 -18.60 10.59
C LEU A 245 8.54 -18.30 12.09
N CYS A 246 8.96 -17.08 12.44
CA CYS A 246 9.15 -16.67 13.83
C CYS A 246 7.83 -16.75 14.62
N ILE A 247 6.72 -16.26 14.06
CA ILE A 247 5.40 -16.36 14.68
C ILE A 247 5.00 -17.83 14.84
N GLY A 248 5.23 -18.66 13.82
CA GLY A 248 4.96 -20.10 13.86
C GLY A 248 5.77 -20.83 14.95
N LEU A 249 7.06 -20.51 15.09
CA LEU A 249 7.94 -21.09 16.12
C LEU A 249 7.49 -20.71 17.53
N GLU A 250 7.07 -19.45 17.76
CA GLU A 250 6.53 -19.02 19.06
C GLU A 250 5.26 -19.77 19.39
N LEU A 251 4.38 -20.03 18.41
CA LEU A 251 3.15 -20.80 18.61
C LEU A 251 3.40 -22.28 18.88
N ALA A 252 4.43 -22.86 18.22
CA ALA A 252 4.79 -24.26 18.39
C ALA A 252 5.54 -24.53 19.71
N SER A 253 6.33 -23.59 20.17
CA SER A 253 7.14 -23.67 21.39
C SER A 253 7.00 -22.40 22.22
N PRO A 254 5.88 -22.23 22.94
CA PRO A 254 5.65 -21.04 23.77
C PRO A 254 6.79 -20.88 24.78
N GLY A 255 7.59 -19.82 24.62
CA GLY A 255 8.78 -19.58 25.43
C GLY A 255 8.82 -18.15 25.98
N VAL A 256 9.92 -17.47 25.76
CA VAL A 256 10.22 -16.14 26.32
C VAL A 256 9.59 -15.00 25.50
N GLY A 257 8.87 -15.28 24.40
CA GLY A 257 8.25 -14.27 23.53
C GLY A 257 9.21 -13.61 22.55
N ILE A 258 10.48 -14.01 22.48
CA ILE A 258 11.49 -13.40 21.62
C ILE A 258 11.16 -13.61 20.14
N PHE A 259 10.78 -14.84 19.77
CA PHE A 259 10.37 -15.15 18.40
C PHE A 259 9.10 -14.44 18.00
N GLY A 260 8.13 -14.33 18.94
CA GLY A 260 6.90 -13.58 18.72
C GLY A 260 7.16 -12.10 18.47
N LEU A 261 7.99 -11.47 19.31
CA LEU A 261 8.37 -10.07 19.13
C LEU A 261 9.13 -9.84 17.81
N ALA A 262 10.14 -10.64 17.53
CA ALA A 262 10.88 -10.57 16.27
C ALA A 262 9.97 -10.77 15.05
N GLY A 263 9.06 -11.75 15.11
CA GLY A 263 8.08 -12.03 14.08
C GLY A 263 7.16 -10.84 13.81
N VAL A 264 6.64 -10.21 14.85
CA VAL A 264 5.78 -9.00 14.71
C VAL A 264 6.55 -7.84 14.11
N VAL A 265 7.76 -7.54 14.58
CA VAL A 265 8.59 -6.45 14.03
C VAL A 265 8.90 -6.68 12.55
N LEU A 266 9.31 -7.90 12.18
CA LEU A 266 9.58 -8.27 10.80
C LEU A 266 8.31 -8.24 9.95
N LEU A 267 7.16 -8.63 10.47
CA LEU A 267 5.87 -8.58 9.78
C LEU A 267 5.52 -7.14 9.39
N PHE A 268 5.48 -6.25 10.37
CA PHE A 268 5.15 -4.84 10.10
C PHE A 268 6.20 -4.16 9.21
N GLY A 269 7.49 -4.47 9.40
CA GLY A 269 8.57 -3.99 8.55
C GLY A 269 8.42 -4.46 7.10
N SER A 270 8.20 -5.75 6.86
CA SER A 270 8.01 -6.28 5.51
C SER A 270 6.75 -5.74 4.85
N LEU A 271 5.62 -5.64 5.56
CA LEU A 271 4.39 -5.02 5.05
C LEU A 271 4.60 -3.54 4.70
N PHE A 272 5.35 -2.79 5.52
CA PHE A 272 5.68 -1.40 5.24
C PHE A 272 6.44 -1.25 3.91
N PHE A 273 7.44 -2.11 3.68
CA PHE A 273 8.18 -2.12 2.43
C PHE A 273 7.32 -2.63 1.25
N MET A 274 6.48 -3.66 1.42
CA MET A 274 5.53 -4.11 0.38
C MET A 274 4.57 -3.01 -0.06
N LEU A 275 4.26 -2.07 0.83
CA LEU A 275 3.40 -0.91 0.55
C LEU A 275 4.16 0.28 -0.06
N GLY A 276 5.47 0.12 -0.34
CA GLY A 276 6.31 1.13 -0.98
C GLY A 276 6.99 2.12 -0.04
N ALA A 277 7.04 1.81 1.28
CA ALA A 277 7.76 2.56 2.31
C ALA A 277 7.43 4.08 2.35
N THR A 278 6.19 4.45 2.06
CA THR A 278 5.69 5.83 2.00
C THR A 278 4.90 6.22 3.25
N TYR A 279 4.58 7.51 3.40
CA TYR A 279 3.64 7.96 4.44
C TYR A 279 2.26 7.29 4.30
N GLU A 280 1.83 7.03 3.07
CA GLU A 280 0.59 6.31 2.79
C GLU A 280 0.61 4.89 3.38
N ALA A 281 1.74 4.19 3.30
CA ALA A 281 1.92 2.87 3.90
C ALA A 281 1.66 2.88 5.41
N VAL A 282 2.03 3.96 6.12
CA VAL A 282 1.76 4.09 7.56
C VAL A 282 0.26 4.15 7.84
N TYR A 283 -0.49 4.93 7.04
CA TYR A 283 -1.95 5.03 7.20
C TYR A 283 -2.64 3.71 6.85
N ILE A 284 -2.19 3.01 5.81
CA ILE A 284 -2.70 1.68 5.43
C ILE A 284 -2.44 0.66 6.54
N LEU A 285 -1.23 0.64 7.11
CA LEU A 285 -0.90 -0.26 8.23
C LEU A 285 -1.71 0.05 9.48
N ALA A 286 -1.85 1.32 9.85
CA ALA A 286 -2.63 1.73 11.01
C ALA A 286 -4.12 1.38 10.82
N GLY A 287 -4.71 1.77 9.70
CA GLY A 287 -6.11 1.46 9.36
C GLY A 287 -6.37 -0.05 9.26
N GLY A 288 -5.45 -0.78 8.61
CA GLY A 288 -5.51 -2.24 8.49
C GLY A 288 -5.43 -2.94 9.84
N THR A 289 -4.57 -2.45 10.75
CA THR A 289 -4.47 -3.00 12.12
C THR A 289 -5.75 -2.77 12.91
N VAL A 290 -6.32 -1.57 12.87
CA VAL A 290 -7.60 -1.28 13.53
C VAL A 290 -8.72 -2.17 12.97
N LEU A 291 -8.81 -2.27 11.64
CA LEU A 291 -9.80 -3.13 10.98
C LEU A 291 -9.60 -4.60 11.34
N ALA A 292 -8.35 -5.08 11.43
CA ALA A 292 -8.02 -6.44 11.84
C ALA A 292 -8.51 -6.76 13.26
N ILE A 293 -8.34 -5.83 14.20
CA ILE A 293 -8.81 -5.99 15.58
C ILE A 293 -10.34 -6.09 15.60
N ILE A 294 -11.03 -5.25 14.83
CA ILE A 294 -12.50 -5.29 14.72
C ILE A 294 -12.95 -6.63 14.12
N LEU A 295 -12.36 -7.05 13.01
CA LEU A 295 -12.66 -8.34 12.36
C LEU A 295 -12.41 -9.51 13.32
N PHE A 296 -11.27 -9.50 14.00
CA PHE A 296 -10.94 -10.53 14.96
C PHE A 296 -11.91 -10.54 16.16
N TYR A 297 -12.37 -9.38 16.62
CA TYR A 297 -13.38 -9.30 17.70
C TYR A 297 -14.71 -9.91 17.25
N ILE A 298 -15.15 -9.66 16.02
CA ILE A 298 -16.41 -10.18 15.47
C ILE A 298 -16.31 -11.70 15.23
N VAL A 299 -15.32 -12.11 14.42
CA VAL A 299 -15.15 -13.50 13.97
C VAL A 299 -14.59 -14.37 15.09
N GLY A 300 -13.73 -13.82 15.90
CA GLY A 300 -13.04 -14.52 16.99
C GLY A 300 -13.99 -15.16 18.00
N LYS A 301 -15.18 -14.61 18.22
CA LYS A 301 -16.19 -15.21 19.11
C LYS A 301 -16.66 -16.58 18.63
N HIS A 302 -16.65 -16.82 17.30
CA HIS A 302 -17.14 -18.04 16.67
C HIS A 302 -16.01 -19.06 16.41
N LEU A 303 -14.74 -18.66 16.58
CA LEU A 303 -13.61 -19.55 16.37
C LEU A 303 -13.49 -20.55 17.53
N PRO A 304 -13.27 -21.86 17.25
CA PRO A 304 -13.08 -22.88 18.25
C PRO A 304 -11.85 -22.56 19.11
N LYS A 305 -11.98 -22.79 20.42
CA LYS A 305 -10.83 -22.71 21.33
C LYS A 305 -9.89 -23.88 21.06
N SER A 306 -8.60 -23.60 21.06
CA SER A 306 -7.57 -24.59 20.83
C SER A 306 -7.69 -25.81 21.75
N ARG A 307 -7.66 -27.00 21.16
CA ARG A 307 -7.55 -28.28 21.92
C ARG A 307 -6.23 -28.38 22.69
N LEU A 308 -5.20 -27.66 22.29
CA LEU A 308 -3.91 -27.60 23.01
C LEU A 308 -4.06 -26.83 24.33
N PHE A 309 -4.77 -25.71 24.32
CA PHE A 309 -5.11 -24.98 25.55
C PHE A 309 -6.01 -25.81 26.49
N GLU A 310 -6.89 -26.66 25.97
CA GLU A 310 -7.69 -27.57 26.77
C GLU A 310 -6.86 -28.67 27.44
N LYS A 311 -5.76 -29.11 26.80
CA LYS A 311 -4.82 -30.09 27.39
C LYS A 311 -3.88 -29.47 28.41
N LEU A 312 -3.55 -28.18 28.26
CA LEU A 312 -2.66 -27.44 29.18
C LEU A 312 -3.42 -26.85 30.38
N THR A 313 -4.69 -26.54 30.25
CA THR A 313 -5.54 -26.21 31.40
C THR A 313 -6.03 -27.50 31.99
N LEU A 314 -5.49 -27.85 33.15
CA LEU A 314 -6.02 -28.92 33.99
C LEU A 314 -7.52 -28.64 34.31
N LYS A 315 -8.41 -29.13 33.42
CA LYS A 315 -9.88 -29.09 33.64
C LYS A 315 -10.32 -29.99 34.81
N ASN A 316 -9.43 -30.82 35.32
CA ASN A 316 -9.68 -31.58 36.52
C ASN A 316 -9.57 -30.66 37.75
N ARG A 317 -10.64 -29.91 38.01
CA ARG A 317 -10.85 -29.42 39.36
C ARG A 317 -10.97 -30.65 40.24
N SER A 318 -10.01 -30.84 41.14
CA SER A 318 -10.10 -31.78 42.25
C SER A 318 -11.23 -31.31 43.15
N THR A 319 -12.45 -31.82 42.93
CA THR A 319 -13.62 -31.51 43.75
C THR A 319 -13.82 -32.58 44.78
N LYS A 320 -14.34 -32.23 45.94
CA LYS A 320 -14.70 -33.20 47.01
C LYS A 320 -15.58 -34.33 46.50
N GLU A 321 -16.45 -34.06 45.52
CA GLU A 321 -17.34 -35.04 44.87
C GLU A 321 -16.60 -36.14 44.09
N LYS A 322 -15.36 -35.89 43.68
CA LYS A 322 -14.47 -36.85 42.99
C LYS A 322 -13.52 -37.56 43.98
N GLY A 323 -13.75 -37.44 45.28
CA GLY A 323 -12.97 -38.12 46.31
C GLY A 323 -11.61 -37.50 46.63
N TYR A 324 -11.32 -36.30 46.10
CA TYR A 324 -10.05 -35.62 46.38
C TYR A 324 -10.22 -34.71 47.58
N THR A 325 -9.76 -35.19 48.75
CA THR A 325 -9.62 -34.36 49.94
C THR A 325 -8.14 -34.10 50.17
N ALA A 326 -7.71 -32.83 50.09
CA ALA A 326 -6.33 -32.42 50.35
C ALA A 326 -5.90 -32.71 51.82
N GLN A 327 -6.83 -32.94 52.66
CA GLN A 327 -6.66 -33.27 54.06
C GLN A 327 -7.72 -34.26 54.49
N ALA A 328 -7.39 -35.24 55.37
CA ALA A 328 -8.35 -36.09 55.92
C ALA A 328 -9.45 -35.29 56.66
N ASP A 329 -10.70 -35.71 56.52
CA ASP A 329 -11.82 -35.03 57.18
C ASP A 329 -11.78 -35.25 58.67
N TYR A 330 -11.30 -34.29 59.43
CA TYR A 330 -11.23 -34.28 60.86
C TYR A 330 -12.47 -33.65 61.52
N SER A 331 -13.54 -33.38 60.78
CA SER A 331 -14.76 -32.75 61.30
C SER A 331 -15.41 -33.57 62.41
N LYS A 332 -15.21 -34.91 62.41
CA LYS A 332 -15.68 -35.85 63.50
C LYS A 332 -15.03 -35.55 64.82
N TYR A 333 -13.89 -34.86 64.88
CA TYR A 333 -13.21 -34.54 66.16
C TYR A 333 -13.46 -33.10 66.60
N LEU A 334 -14.33 -32.37 65.92
CA LEU A 334 -14.65 -31.00 66.28
C LEU A 334 -15.34 -31.00 67.66
N TYR A 335 -14.80 -30.19 68.59
CA TYR A 335 -15.22 -30.09 69.96
C TYR A 335 -14.84 -31.30 70.87
N GLU A 336 -14.11 -32.29 70.35
CA GLU A 336 -13.58 -33.37 71.15
C GLU A 336 -12.32 -32.94 71.92
N ARG A 337 -12.15 -33.53 73.15
CA ARG A 337 -10.94 -33.27 73.95
C ARG A 337 -9.91 -34.36 73.69
N GLY A 338 -8.70 -33.92 73.32
CA GLY A 338 -7.57 -34.81 73.07
C GLY A 338 -6.37 -34.51 73.96
N LYS A 339 -5.51 -35.51 74.16
CA LYS A 339 -4.23 -35.36 74.86
C LYS A 339 -3.10 -35.24 73.85
N THR A 340 -2.25 -34.20 73.95
CA THR A 340 -1.06 -34.02 73.09
C THR A 340 -0.05 -35.15 73.41
N ILE A 341 0.45 -35.79 72.33
CA ILE A 341 1.48 -36.84 72.42
C ILE A 341 2.85 -36.24 72.11
N THR A 342 2.88 -35.26 71.19
CA THR A 342 4.12 -34.56 70.83
C THR A 342 3.94 -33.05 71.01
N ILE A 343 5.06 -32.31 71.03
CA ILE A 343 5.07 -30.85 71.10
C ILE A 343 4.39 -30.29 69.83
N LEU A 344 3.46 -29.36 70.03
CA LEU A 344 2.70 -28.69 68.96
C LEU A 344 3.46 -27.40 68.42
N ARG A 345 4.63 -27.57 67.79
CA ARG A 345 5.41 -26.45 67.22
C ARG A 345 6.16 -26.90 65.97
N PRO A 346 5.77 -26.49 64.79
CA PRO A 346 4.51 -25.88 64.36
C PRO A 346 3.37 -26.88 64.14
N SER A 347 3.64 -28.16 64.20
CA SER A 347 2.68 -29.25 64.08
C SER A 347 2.99 -30.33 65.11
N GLY A 348 2.00 -31.12 65.50
CA GLY A 348 2.18 -32.19 66.43
C GLY A 348 1.01 -33.19 66.40
N THR A 349 1.13 -34.28 67.14
CA THR A 349 0.12 -35.34 67.20
C THR A 349 -0.69 -35.22 68.46
N ILE A 350 -2.03 -35.28 68.35
CA ILE A 350 -3.00 -35.30 69.40
C ILE A 350 -3.69 -36.66 69.38
N ARG A 351 -3.94 -37.28 70.51
CA ARG A 351 -4.74 -38.48 70.64
C ARG A 351 -6.12 -38.12 71.16
N ILE A 352 -7.13 -38.53 70.41
CA ILE A 352 -8.54 -38.38 70.79
C ILE A 352 -9.12 -39.81 70.92
N GLY A 353 -9.46 -40.21 72.10
CA GLY A 353 -9.88 -41.59 72.39
C GLY A 353 -8.79 -42.61 72.05
N LYS A 354 -9.08 -43.54 71.13
CA LYS A 354 -8.14 -44.57 70.64
C LYS A 354 -7.41 -44.17 69.37
N GLU A 355 -7.77 -43.04 68.73
CA GLU A 355 -7.21 -42.58 67.46
C GLU A 355 -6.12 -41.52 67.72
N ARG A 356 -5.10 -41.46 66.80
CA ARG A 356 -3.97 -40.52 66.85
C ARG A 356 -4.02 -39.56 65.67
#